data_f2b9fe27c3e29994aca6b31458749f51
#
_entry.id   f2b9fe27c3e29994aca6b31458749f51
#
_cell.length_a   1.000
_cell.length_b   1.000
_cell.length_c   1.000
_cell.angle_alpha   90.00
_cell.angle_beta   90.00
_cell.angle_gamma   90.00
#
_symmetry.space_group_name_H-M   'P 1'
#
loop_
_entity.id
_entity.type
_entity.pdbx_description
1 polymer ?
#
loop_
_entity_poly.entity_id
_entity_poly.type
_entity_poly.pdbx_seq_one_letter_code
_entity_poly.pdbx_strand_id
1 'polypeptide(L)'
;MNYRLYKPEDFEAVYGIEEVCFQPPLTFGRRYMRWLVQAQNAATWVAEDNGSLTGFAIIEWTQAISEITAYIQTIEVLPDFHRRGVGRELLRHMEGSAHDVGASSIWLHVDVENAAAIRLYETHAFVRSGSEENYYAPGRGAHLYRKPLLNSTSG
;
A
#
# COMPACT_ATOMS: atom_id res chain seq x y z
N MET A 1 -15.14 -12.28 3.13
CA MET A 1 -14.29 -11.21 2.56
C MET A 1 -13.54 -11.78 1.36
N ASN A 2 -13.63 -11.09 0.24
CA ASN A 2 -12.95 -11.49 -0.98
C ASN A 2 -11.86 -10.48 -1.34
N TYR A 3 -10.67 -10.95 -1.72
CA TYR A 3 -9.54 -10.12 -2.11
C TYR A 3 -9.24 -10.38 -3.57
N ARG A 4 -9.26 -9.33 -4.37
CA ARG A 4 -9.05 -9.44 -5.81
C ARG A 4 -8.37 -8.21 -6.37
N LEU A 5 -7.92 -8.30 -7.61
CA LEU A 5 -7.34 -7.14 -8.29
C LEU A 5 -8.43 -6.15 -8.68
N TYR A 6 -8.03 -4.88 -8.69
CA TYR A 6 -8.87 -3.75 -9.08
C TYR A 6 -9.35 -3.90 -10.53
N LYS A 7 -10.58 -3.44 -10.78
CA LYS A 7 -11.16 -3.30 -12.11
C LYS A 7 -11.57 -1.84 -12.32
N PRO A 8 -11.63 -1.36 -13.58
CA PRO A 8 -11.99 0.05 -13.82
C PRO A 8 -13.28 0.50 -13.17
N GLU A 9 -14.29 -0.37 -13.07
CA GLU A 9 -15.56 -0.05 -12.42
C GLU A 9 -15.45 0.15 -10.92
N ASP A 10 -14.32 -0.20 -10.32
CA ASP A 10 -14.10 -0.02 -8.88
C ASP A 10 -13.66 1.40 -8.52
N PHE A 11 -13.36 2.24 -9.52
CA PHE A 11 -12.68 3.52 -9.25
C PHE A 11 -13.41 4.41 -8.24
N GLU A 12 -14.73 4.59 -8.41
CA GLU A 12 -15.46 5.49 -7.52
C GLU A 12 -15.48 4.96 -6.09
N ALA A 13 -15.60 3.65 -5.92
CA ALA A 13 -15.56 3.04 -4.59
C ALA A 13 -14.17 3.18 -3.95
N VAL A 14 -13.11 2.96 -4.72
CA VAL A 14 -11.73 3.12 -4.23
C VAL A 14 -11.47 4.57 -3.81
N TYR A 15 -11.85 5.52 -4.66
CA TYR A 15 -11.65 6.93 -4.34
C TYR A 15 -12.49 7.37 -3.13
N GLY A 16 -13.68 6.80 -2.99
CA GLY A 16 -14.52 7.05 -1.82
C GLY A 16 -13.87 6.58 -0.52
N ILE A 17 -13.18 5.43 -0.55
CA ILE A 17 -12.43 4.96 0.62
C ILE A 17 -11.28 5.93 0.95
N GLU A 18 -10.58 6.41 -0.07
CA GLU A 18 -9.51 7.39 0.12
C GLU A 18 -10.03 8.65 0.84
N GLU A 19 -11.19 9.15 0.42
CA GLU A 19 -11.77 10.34 1.03
C GLU A 19 -12.18 10.12 2.49
N VAL A 20 -12.57 8.90 2.85
CA VAL A 20 -12.91 8.55 4.23
C VAL A 20 -11.65 8.40 5.08
N CYS A 21 -10.63 7.73 4.54
CA CYS A 21 -9.45 7.36 5.32
C CYS A 21 -8.45 8.50 5.51
N PHE A 22 -8.39 9.44 4.58
CA PHE A 22 -7.40 10.51 4.62
C PHE A 22 -8.02 11.86 4.36
N GLN A 23 -7.44 12.88 4.98
CA GLN A 23 -7.79 14.28 4.78
C GLN A 23 -6.59 15.01 4.20
N PRO A 24 -6.78 16.15 3.49
CA PRO A 24 -5.62 16.93 3.06
C PRO A 24 -4.75 17.29 4.26
N PRO A 25 -3.42 17.26 4.11
CA PRO A 25 -2.62 17.09 2.89
C PRO A 25 -2.27 15.65 2.55
N LEU A 26 -2.88 14.66 3.20
CA LEU A 26 -2.51 13.25 3.04
C LEU A 26 -3.26 12.54 1.92
N THR A 27 -4.37 13.12 1.42
CA THR A 27 -5.17 12.51 0.37
C THR A 27 -4.48 12.59 -0.99
N PHE A 28 -4.63 11.52 -1.79
CA PHE A 28 -4.28 11.58 -3.21
C PHE A 28 -5.36 12.36 -3.95
N GLY A 29 -4.96 13.13 -4.97
CA GLY A 29 -5.93 13.73 -5.84
C GLY A 29 -6.58 12.69 -6.75
N ARG A 30 -7.80 12.98 -7.24
CA ARG A 30 -8.53 12.04 -8.10
C ARG A 30 -7.74 11.67 -9.36
N ARG A 31 -7.09 12.65 -10.00
CA ARG A 31 -6.28 12.41 -11.21
C ARG A 31 -5.09 11.52 -10.90
N TYR A 32 -4.42 11.77 -9.78
CA TYR A 32 -3.25 10.97 -9.39
C TYR A 32 -3.66 9.53 -9.06
N MET A 33 -4.78 9.37 -8.32
CA MET A 33 -5.29 8.04 -8.01
C MET A 33 -5.63 7.28 -9.29
N ARG A 34 -6.26 7.94 -10.27
CA ARG A 34 -6.60 7.29 -11.53
C ARG A 34 -5.34 6.85 -12.28
N TRP A 35 -4.29 7.68 -12.23
CA TRP A 35 -3.02 7.32 -12.83
C TRP A 35 -2.40 6.10 -12.14
N LEU A 36 -2.42 6.06 -10.82
CA LEU A 36 -1.86 4.94 -10.05
C LEU A 36 -2.55 3.62 -10.36
N VAL A 37 -3.88 3.59 -10.37
CA VAL A 37 -4.61 2.33 -10.56
C VAL A 37 -4.54 1.82 -11.99
N GLN A 38 -4.10 2.66 -12.93
CA GLN A 38 -3.93 2.27 -14.34
C GLN A 38 -2.48 1.97 -14.70
N ALA A 39 -1.53 2.22 -13.82
CA ALA A 39 -0.11 2.05 -14.12
C ALA A 39 0.22 0.57 -14.36
N GLN A 40 1.02 0.30 -15.40
CA GLN A 40 1.40 -1.07 -15.77
C GLN A 40 2.39 -1.70 -14.79
N ASN A 41 3.17 -0.85 -14.11
CA ASN A 41 4.14 -1.31 -13.11
C ASN A 41 3.58 -1.21 -11.70
N ALA A 42 2.30 -1.48 -11.54
CA ALA A 42 1.63 -1.41 -10.26
C ALA A 42 0.52 -2.46 -10.19
N ALA A 43 0.14 -2.81 -8.98
CA ALA A 43 -1.01 -3.67 -8.72
C ALA A 43 -1.86 -3.03 -7.64
N THR A 44 -3.16 -2.98 -7.88
CA THR A 44 -4.12 -2.50 -6.89
C THR A 44 -4.98 -3.68 -6.47
N TRP A 45 -4.96 -3.97 -5.18
CA TRP A 45 -5.77 -5.02 -4.57
C TRP A 45 -6.95 -4.40 -3.85
N VAL A 46 -8.11 -5.02 -3.96
CA VAL A 46 -9.32 -4.56 -3.27
C VAL A 46 -9.86 -5.66 -2.37
N ALA A 47 -10.42 -5.25 -1.24
CA ALA A 47 -11.13 -6.12 -0.32
C ALA A 47 -12.62 -5.87 -0.49
N GLU A 48 -13.39 -6.94 -0.71
CA GLU A 48 -14.80 -6.86 -1.02
C GLU A 48 -15.60 -7.70 -0.04
N ASP A 49 -16.64 -7.13 0.53
CA ASP A 49 -17.54 -7.83 1.45
C ASP A 49 -18.96 -7.62 0.97
N ASN A 50 -19.65 -8.71 0.64
CA ASN A 50 -21.04 -8.67 0.15
C ASN A 50 -21.23 -7.69 -1.02
N GLY A 51 -20.26 -7.66 -1.95
CA GLY A 51 -20.35 -6.83 -3.15
C GLY A 51 -19.93 -5.38 -2.97
N SER A 52 -19.53 -4.98 -1.76
CA SER A 52 -19.05 -3.62 -1.49
C SER A 52 -17.58 -3.62 -1.12
N LEU A 53 -16.83 -2.63 -1.59
CA LEU A 53 -15.42 -2.53 -1.25
C LEU A 53 -15.25 -1.99 0.17
N THR A 54 -14.37 -2.64 0.93
CA THR A 54 -14.10 -2.28 2.32
C THR A 54 -12.70 -1.74 2.54
N GLY A 55 -11.84 -1.95 1.56
CA GLY A 55 -10.45 -1.49 1.61
C GLY A 55 -9.75 -1.72 0.30
N PHE A 56 -8.57 -1.11 0.15
CA PHE A 56 -7.73 -1.32 -1.02
C PHE A 56 -6.27 -1.03 -0.68
N ALA A 57 -5.39 -1.47 -1.56
CA ALA A 57 -3.95 -1.25 -1.40
C ALA A 57 -3.30 -1.16 -2.78
N ILE A 58 -2.29 -0.32 -2.89
CA ILE A 58 -1.57 -0.12 -4.16
C ILE A 58 -0.09 -0.33 -3.90
N ILE A 59 0.53 -1.18 -4.73
CA ILE A 59 1.98 -1.37 -4.74
C ILE A 59 2.48 -1.16 -6.16
N GLU A 60 3.62 -0.49 -6.29
CA GLU A 60 4.27 -0.32 -7.59
C GLU A 60 5.69 -0.85 -7.52
N TRP A 61 6.30 -1.06 -8.69
CA TRP A 61 7.69 -1.53 -8.74
C TRP A 61 8.47 -0.78 -9.79
N THR A 62 9.77 -0.69 -9.56
CA THR A 62 10.70 0.01 -10.43
C THR A 62 11.87 -0.91 -10.74
N GLN A 63 12.21 -1.01 -12.02
CA GLN A 63 13.36 -1.77 -12.48
C GLN A 63 14.60 -0.89 -12.45
N ALA A 64 15.56 -1.24 -11.61
CA ALA A 64 16.90 -0.66 -11.65
C ALA A 64 17.84 -1.58 -12.44
N ILE A 65 19.12 -1.19 -12.59
CA ILE A 65 20.04 -1.94 -13.41
C ILE A 65 20.22 -3.38 -12.91
N SER A 66 20.30 -3.58 -11.61
CA SER A 66 20.60 -4.89 -11.02
C SER A 66 19.46 -5.49 -10.24
N GLU A 67 18.38 -4.75 -9.99
CA GLU A 67 17.29 -5.27 -9.16
C GLU A 67 15.98 -4.54 -9.43
N ILE A 68 14.89 -5.18 -8.99
CA ILE A 68 13.56 -4.56 -8.97
C ILE A 68 13.24 -4.25 -7.51
N THR A 69 12.78 -3.04 -7.23
CA THR A 69 12.30 -2.68 -5.90
C THR A 69 10.82 -2.35 -5.98
N ALA A 70 10.07 -2.71 -4.95
CA ALA A 70 8.66 -2.42 -4.86
C ALA A 70 8.41 -1.33 -3.83
N TYR A 71 7.33 -0.58 -4.00
CA TYR A 71 6.97 0.51 -3.11
C TYR A 71 5.46 0.49 -2.86
N ILE A 72 5.08 0.45 -1.59
CA ILE A 72 3.68 0.50 -1.20
C ILE A 72 3.24 1.96 -1.20
N GLN A 73 2.28 2.29 -2.06
CA GLN A 73 1.71 3.62 -2.13
C GLN A 73 0.73 3.85 -0.98
N THR A 74 -0.11 2.86 -0.67
CA THR A 74 -1.11 2.99 0.39
C THR A 74 -1.72 1.64 0.74
N ILE A 75 -2.23 1.53 1.97
CA ILE A 75 -3.17 0.51 2.42
C ILE A 75 -4.27 1.25 3.17
N GLU A 76 -5.51 1.06 2.76
CA GLU A 76 -6.65 1.78 3.33
C GLU A 76 -7.80 0.83 3.60
N VAL A 77 -8.35 0.90 4.80
CA VAL A 77 -9.48 0.08 5.22
C VAL A 77 -10.52 0.98 5.87
N LEU A 78 -11.77 0.86 5.46
CA LEU A 78 -12.85 1.63 6.07
C LEU A 78 -12.91 1.38 7.58
N PRO A 79 -13.21 2.40 8.39
CA PRO A 79 -13.18 2.27 9.86
C PRO A 79 -14.02 1.11 10.39
N ASP A 80 -15.19 0.82 9.81
CA ASP A 80 -16.06 -0.26 10.25
C ASP A 80 -15.44 -1.65 10.08
N PHE A 81 -14.38 -1.74 9.28
CA PHE A 81 -13.71 -3.00 8.99
C PHE A 81 -12.31 -3.08 9.61
N HIS A 82 -11.96 -2.13 10.49
CA HIS A 82 -10.71 -2.18 11.23
C HIS A 82 -10.72 -3.35 12.21
N ARG A 83 -9.53 -3.86 12.54
CA ARG A 83 -9.31 -4.96 13.48
C ARG A 83 -9.90 -6.29 13.03
N ARG A 84 -10.17 -6.45 11.75
CA ARG A 84 -10.67 -7.71 11.17
C ARG A 84 -9.62 -8.38 10.27
N GLY A 85 -8.39 -7.89 10.30
CA GLY A 85 -7.30 -8.45 9.50
C GLY A 85 -7.32 -8.07 8.03
N VAL A 86 -8.15 -7.09 7.62
CA VAL A 86 -8.23 -6.68 6.21
C VAL A 86 -6.91 -6.08 5.74
N GLY A 87 -6.33 -5.17 6.53
CA GLY A 87 -5.03 -4.57 6.19
C GLY A 87 -3.94 -5.60 6.06
N ARG A 88 -3.90 -6.57 6.96
CA ARG A 88 -2.92 -7.67 6.91
C ARG A 88 -3.07 -8.50 5.64
N GLU A 89 -4.30 -8.83 5.25
CA GLU A 89 -4.53 -9.62 4.04
C GLU A 89 -4.20 -8.82 2.78
N LEU A 90 -4.52 -7.52 2.74
CA LEU A 90 -4.11 -6.66 1.64
C LEU A 90 -2.58 -6.61 1.53
N LEU A 91 -1.89 -6.46 2.65
CA LEU A 91 -0.43 -6.45 2.68
C LEU A 91 0.12 -7.77 2.13
N ARG A 92 -0.45 -8.90 2.53
CA ARG A 92 -0.02 -10.21 2.06
C ARG A 92 -0.16 -10.33 0.54
N HIS A 93 -1.27 -9.84 -0.02
CA HIS A 93 -1.47 -9.86 -1.47
C HIS A 93 -0.47 -8.95 -2.19
N MET A 94 -0.17 -7.77 -1.62
CA MET A 94 0.86 -6.89 -2.19
C MET A 94 2.24 -7.53 -2.16
N GLU A 95 2.59 -8.21 -1.08
CA GLU A 95 3.87 -8.92 -1.00
C GLU A 95 3.94 -10.00 -2.07
N GLY A 96 2.82 -10.69 -2.32
CA GLY A 96 2.74 -11.68 -3.39
C GLY A 96 3.00 -11.06 -4.76
N SER A 97 2.41 -9.90 -5.04
CA SER A 97 2.64 -9.18 -6.30
C SER A 97 4.10 -8.76 -6.45
N ALA A 98 4.72 -8.28 -5.37
CA ALA A 98 6.13 -7.90 -5.38
C ALA A 98 7.02 -9.11 -5.65
N HIS A 99 6.72 -10.23 -5.00
CA HIS A 99 7.44 -11.48 -5.22
C HIS A 99 7.32 -11.95 -6.66
N ASP A 100 6.11 -11.87 -7.23
CA ASP A 100 5.84 -12.35 -8.58
C ASP A 100 6.61 -11.58 -9.66
N VAL A 101 6.89 -10.30 -9.43
CA VAL A 101 7.70 -9.52 -10.38
C VAL A 101 9.19 -9.60 -10.09
N GLY A 102 9.60 -10.34 -9.06
CA GLY A 102 11.00 -10.52 -8.73
C GLY A 102 11.61 -9.37 -7.93
N ALA A 103 10.80 -8.61 -7.20
CA ALA A 103 11.33 -7.53 -6.37
C ALA A 103 12.21 -8.08 -5.26
N SER A 104 13.31 -7.39 -4.97
CA SER A 104 14.24 -7.78 -3.91
C SER A 104 13.89 -7.16 -2.57
N SER A 105 13.07 -6.11 -2.57
CA SER A 105 12.66 -5.44 -1.34
C SER A 105 11.39 -4.64 -1.58
N ILE A 106 10.70 -4.35 -0.48
CA ILE A 106 9.51 -3.48 -0.47
C ILE A 106 9.81 -2.31 0.44
N TRP A 107 9.49 -1.11 -0.03
CA TRP A 107 9.67 0.14 0.69
C TRP A 107 8.35 0.85 0.86
N LEU A 108 8.24 1.70 1.87
CA LEU A 108 7.06 2.53 2.07
C LEU A 108 7.40 3.74 2.94
N HIS A 109 6.60 4.78 2.79
CA HIS A 109 6.57 5.89 3.74
C HIS A 109 5.27 5.79 4.52
N VAL A 110 5.33 6.07 5.82
CA VAL A 110 4.14 6.08 6.67
C VAL A 110 4.18 7.33 7.55
N ASP A 111 3.04 8.00 7.68
CA ASP A 111 2.89 9.15 8.56
C ASP A 111 3.32 8.76 9.98
N VAL A 112 4.18 9.59 10.60
CA VAL A 112 4.69 9.32 11.94
C VAL A 112 3.56 9.21 12.98
N GLU A 113 2.38 9.77 12.68
CA GLU A 113 1.23 9.72 13.57
C GLU A 113 0.31 8.53 13.33
N ASN A 114 0.56 7.74 12.29
CA ASN A 114 -0.29 6.60 11.95
C ASN A 114 0.16 5.34 12.71
N ALA A 115 -0.16 5.28 14.00
CA ALA A 115 0.27 4.20 14.87
C ALA A 115 -0.21 2.82 14.41
N ALA A 116 -1.43 2.74 13.88
CA ALA A 116 -2.00 1.46 13.42
C ALA A 116 -1.23 0.90 12.24
N ALA A 117 -0.90 1.75 11.25
CA ALA A 117 -0.13 1.32 10.08
C ALA A 117 1.29 0.94 10.48
N ILE A 118 1.93 1.73 11.35
CA ILE A 118 3.27 1.42 11.83
C ILE A 118 3.29 0.05 12.49
N ARG A 119 2.30 -0.24 13.34
CA ARG A 119 2.22 -1.55 13.99
C ARG A 119 2.03 -2.67 12.98
N LEU A 120 1.19 -2.46 11.97
CA LEU A 120 0.99 -3.44 10.91
C LEU A 120 2.31 -3.78 10.22
N TYR A 121 3.05 -2.77 9.81
CA TYR A 121 4.31 -2.99 9.10
C TYR A 121 5.34 -3.65 10.00
N GLU A 122 5.50 -3.18 11.24
CA GLU A 122 6.50 -3.75 12.15
C GLU A 122 6.20 -5.20 12.51
N THR A 123 4.93 -5.58 12.62
CA THR A 123 4.57 -6.98 12.89
C THR A 123 4.76 -7.87 11.68
N HIS A 124 4.96 -7.31 10.50
CA HIS A 124 5.20 -8.07 9.26
C HIS A 124 6.63 -7.93 8.76
N ALA A 125 7.55 -7.70 9.68
CA ALA A 125 9.00 -7.71 9.42
C ALA A 125 9.52 -6.53 8.60
N PHE A 126 8.76 -5.45 8.51
CA PHE A 126 9.30 -4.20 7.99
C PHE A 126 10.13 -3.53 9.08
N VAL A 127 11.27 -2.97 8.69
CA VAL A 127 12.20 -2.31 9.61
C VAL A 127 12.34 -0.86 9.21
N ARG A 128 12.30 0.01 10.22
CA ARG A 128 12.48 1.44 9.96
C ARG A 128 13.88 1.72 9.47
N SER A 129 13.98 2.35 8.31
CA SER A 129 15.25 2.63 7.62
C SER A 129 15.56 4.12 7.55
N GLY A 130 14.67 4.98 8.01
CA GLY A 130 14.89 6.41 8.00
C GLY A 130 13.63 7.19 8.34
N SER A 131 13.74 8.49 8.27
CA SER A 131 12.63 9.42 8.50
C SER A 131 12.84 10.64 7.63
N GLU A 132 11.74 11.24 7.18
CA GLU A 132 11.77 12.47 6.38
C GLU A 132 10.85 13.49 7.02
N GLU A 133 11.43 14.56 7.58
CA GLU A 133 10.64 15.64 8.16
C GLU A 133 9.88 16.37 7.04
N ASN A 134 8.68 16.82 7.37
CA ASN A 134 7.84 17.59 6.43
C ASN A 134 7.54 16.86 5.11
N TYR A 135 7.55 15.54 5.14
CA TYR A 135 7.34 14.73 3.93
C TYR A 135 5.98 15.00 3.29
N TYR A 136 4.91 14.99 4.11
CA TYR A 136 3.56 15.22 3.62
C TYR A 136 3.20 16.70 3.55
N ALA A 137 3.69 17.47 4.50
CA ALA A 137 3.43 18.90 4.62
C ALA A 137 4.33 19.43 5.75
N PRO A 138 4.47 20.76 5.89
CA PRO A 138 5.18 21.32 7.04
C PRO A 138 4.61 20.76 8.35
N GLY A 139 5.48 20.20 9.18
CA GLY A 139 5.09 19.59 10.44
C GLY A 139 4.51 18.18 10.34
N ARG A 140 4.44 17.60 9.14
CA ARG A 140 3.92 16.23 8.93
C ARG A 140 5.00 15.36 8.29
N GLY A 141 5.74 14.65 9.10
CA GLY A 141 6.84 13.80 8.65
C GLY A 141 6.41 12.36 8.40
N ALA A 142 7.31 11.60 7.79
CA ALA A 142 7.13 10.19 7.52
C ALA A 142 8.30 9.39 8.02
N HIS A 143 8.02 8.14 8.44
CA HIS A 143 9.07 7.13 8.62
C HIS A 143 9.18 6.33 7.34
N LEU A 144 10.40 5.96 6.99
CA LEU A 144 10.69 5.08 5.86
C LEU A 144 10.89 3.67 6.40
N TYR A 145 10.15 2.71 5.86
CA TYR A 145 10.25 1.30 6.24
C TYR A 145 10.68 0.46 5.03
N ARG A 146 11.37 -0.62 5.31
CA ARG A 146 11.88 -1.52 4.29
C ARG A 146 11.74 -2.97 4.75
N LYS A 147 11.41 -3.85 3.81
CA LYS A 147 11.41 -5.30 4.03
C LYS A 147 12.14 -5.96 2.88
N PRO A 148 13.27 -6.65 3.13
CA PRO A 148 13.90 -7.45 2.09
C PRO A 148 13.04 -8.68 1.78
N LEU A 149 12.95 -9.06 0.52
CA LEU A 149 12.23 -10.25 0.09
C LEU A 149 13.22 -11.35 -0.18
N LEU A 150 12.90 -12.54 0.33
CA LEU A 150 13.73 -13.71 0.07
C LEU A 150 13.46 -14.18 -1.36
N ASN A 151 14.53 -14.27 -2.16
CA ASN A 151 14.42 -14.87 -3.47
C ASN A 151 14.35 -16.39 -3.30
N SER A 152 13.25 -16.97 -3.76
CA SER A 152 13.07 -18.41 -3.73
C SER A 152 13.91 -19.12 -4.76
N THR A 153 14.74 -18.41 -5.50
CA THR A 153 15.60 -18.96 -6.52
C THR A 153 16.99 -19.26 -6.00
N SER A 154 17.07 -19.66 -4.80
CA SER A 154 18.30 -20.24 -4.32
C SER A 154 18.40 -21.66 -4.87
N GLY A 155 18.44 -21.76 -6.09
CA GLY A 155 18.56 -23.13 -6.61
C GLY A 155 19.64 -23.24 -7.52
#